data_603bd1cebb64b135403d6b051c3941d4
#
_entry.id   603bd1cebb64b135403d6b051c3941d4
#
_cell.length_a   1.000
_cell.length_b   1.000
_cell.length_c   1.000
_cell.angle_alpha   90.00
_cell.angle_beta   90.00
_cell.angle_gamma   90.00
#
_symmetry.space_group_name_H-M   'P 1'
#
loop_
_entity.id
_entity.type
_entity.pdbx_description
1 polymer ?
#
loop_
_entity_poly.entity_id
_entity_poly.type
_entity_poly.pdbx_seq_one_letter_code
_entity_poly.pdbx_strand_id
1 'polypeptide(L)'
;TLDYLQSLYEKKLCTYPRTDSRYLTSDMAEGLPVLVNLVANAMPFRKGIAISCDEAQVINDKKVTDHHAVIPTRNLQNADLSGLPVGERMILELVALRLLCAVAEPHTYSETAVTVECAGAEFTTKGKTVERPGWRALDAAYRSALKNAEPDKENEDKILPELSEGQTLPISNAAVKEGKTSPPKHFTEDTLLSAMETAGKEDMPEDAERKGLGTPATRAGILEK
;
A
#
# COMPACT_ATOMS: atom_id res chain seq x y z
N THR A 1 1.72 -3.34 -17.64
CA THR A 1 2.16 -2.46 -16.52
C THR A 1 3.66 -2.20 -16.59
N LEU A 2 4.50 -3.26 -16.68
CA LEU A 2 5.96 -3.13 -16.71
C LEU A 2 6.43 -2.31 -17.90
N ASP A 3 5.85 -2.49 -19.10
CA ASP A 3 6.20 -1.72 -20.30
C ASP A 3 5.95 -0.23 -20.14
N TYR A 4 4.83 0.16 -19.52
CA TYR A 4 4.55 1.56 -19.22
C TYR A 4 5.56 2.15 -18.23
N LEU A 5 5.95 1.37 -17.23
CA LEU A 5 6.96 1.80 -16.26
C LEU A 5 8.35 1.91 -16.90
N GLN A 6 8.69 0.97 -17.80
CA GLN A 6 9.92 1.03 -18.60
C GLN A 6 9.95 2.29 -19.47
N SER A 7 8.85 2.59 -20.15
CA SER A 7 8.72 3.81 -20.98
C SER A 7 8.87 5.09 -20.13
N LEU A 8 8.28 5.12 -18.93
CA LEU A 8 8.44 6.26 -18.00
C LEU A 8 9.88 6.42 -17.52
N TYR A 9 10.60 5.32 -17.31
CA TYR A 9 12.02 5.35 -17.01
C TYR A 9 12.86 5.91 -18.18
N GLU A 10 12.61 5.47 -19.41
CA GLU A 10 13.28 5.96 -20.61
C GLU A 10 13.01 7.46 -20.87
N LYS A 11 11.81 7.92 -20.53
CA LYS A 11 11.42 9.34 -20.49
C LYS A 11 12.01 10.09 -19.28
N LYS A 12 12.74 9.40 -18.41
CA LYS A 12 13.33 9.94 -17.17
C LYS A 12 12.30 10.51 -16.20
N LEU A 13 11.07 10.01 -16.21
CA LEU A 13 9.99 10.43 -15.29
C LEU A 13 9.91 9.57 -14.05
N CYS A 14 10.38 8.32 -14.12
CA CYS A 14 10.54 7.42 -12.97
C CYS A 14 11.96 6.87 -12.90
N THR A 15 12.37 6.40 -11.74
CA THR A 15 13.62 5.67 -11.54
C THR A 15 13.54 4.25 -12.09
N TYR A 16 14.64 3.49 -12.03
CA TYR A 16 14.76 2.17 -12.67
C TYR A 16 13.67 1.19 -12.20
N PRO A 17 12.95 0.53 -13.13
CA PRO A 17 11.74 -0.22 -12.80
C PRO A 17 11.97 -1.61 -12.22
N ARG A 18 13.14 -2.23 -12.47
CA ARG A 18 13.43 -3.60 -12.05
C ARG A 18 14.18 -3.61 -10.72
N THR A 19 13.47 -3.41 -9.64
CA THR A 19 13.98 -3.44 -8.27
C THR A 19 13.04 -4.24 -7.38
N ASP A 20 13.59 -4.89 -6.38
CA ASP A 20 12.86 -5.54 -5.26
C ASP A 20 12.84 -4.65 -4.01
N SER A 21 13.60 -3.54 -4.00
CA SER A 21 13.61 -2.63 -2.88
C SER A 21 12.35 -1.77 -2.82
N ARG A 22 11.87 -1.58 -1.60
CA ARG A 22 10.79 -0.63 -1.23
C ARG A 22 11.34 0.58 -0.48
N TYR A 23 12.67 0.72 -0.41
CA TYR A 23 13.36 1.74 0.37
C TYR A 23 14.25 2.60 -0.52
N LEU A 24 14.60 3.77 0.02
CA LEU A 24 15.54 4.72 -0.57
C LEU A 24 16.85 4.70 0.21
N THR A 25 17.90 5.24 -0.38
CA THR A 25 19.23 5.35 0.22
C THR A 25 19.41 6.66 0.98
N SER A 26 20.33 6.69 1.93
CA SER A 26 20.57 7.85 2.80
C SER A 26 21.03 9.11 2.05
N ASP A 27 21.73 8.95 0.92
CA ASP A 27 22.12 10.07 0.05
C ASP A 27 20.93 10.78 -0.61
N MET A 28 19.77 10.14 -0.66
CA MET A 28 18.55 10.72 -1.23
C MET A 28 17.76 11.57 -0.20
N ALA A 29 18.04 11.42 1.09
CA ALA A 29 17.25 12.03 2.18
C ALA A 29 17.12 13.56 2.03
N GLU A 30 18.24 14.26 1.84
CA GLU A 30 18.25 15.73 1.72
C GLU A 30 17.37 16.25 0.56
N GLY A 31 17.33 15.48 -0.55
CA GLY A 31 16.57 15.86 -1.75
C GLY A 31 15.09 15.44 -1.71
N LEU A 32 14.71 14.56 -0.81
CA LEU A 32 13.39 13.93 -0.78
C LEU A 32 12.24 14.91 -0.50
N PRO A 33 12.32 15.86 0.46
CA PRO A 33 11.25 16.81 0.70
C PRO A 33 10.95 17.70 -0.51
N VAL A 34 11.99 18.10 -1.26
CA VAL A 34 11.83 18.88 -2.49
C VAL A 34 11.12 18.06 -3.56
N LEU A 35 11.52 16.81 -3.74
CA LEU A 35 10.86 15.89 -4.68
C LEU A 35 9.40 15.64 -4.30
N VAL A 36 9.13 15.38 -3.03
CA VAL A 36 7.77 15.15 -2.51
C VAL A 36 6.85 16.34 -2.78
N ASN A 37 7.31 17.56 -2.52
CA ASN A 37 6.56 18.77 -2.83
C ASN A 37 6.29 18.94 -4.33
N LEU A 38 7.28 18.66 -5.17
CA LEU A 38 7.14 18.72 -6.62
C LEU A 38 6.10 17.70 -7.10
N VAL A 39 6.21 16.45 -6.67
CA VAL A 39 5.28 15.36 -7.00
C VAL A 39 3.87 15.71 -6.53
N ALA A 40 3.72 16.18 -5.30
CA ALA A 40 2.43 16.57 -4.74
C ALA A 40 1.74 17.67 -5.55
N ASN A 41 2.51 18.66 -6.05
CA ASN A 41 1.96 19.74 -6.86
C ASN A 41 1.58 19.30 -8.29
N ALA A 42 2.24 18.27 -8.82
CA ALA A 42 1.93 17.72 -10.13
C ALA A 42 0.70 16.80 -10.14
N MET A 43 0.27 16.27 -8.98
CA MET A 43 -0.78 15.26 -8.90
C MET A 43 -2.17 15.88 -8.64
N PRO A 44 -3.15 15.63 -9.53
CA PRO A 44 -4.48 16.27 -9.46
C PRO A 44 -5.32 15.77 -8.26
N PHE A 45 -5.09 14.55 -7.78
CA PHE A 45 -5.86 13.96 -6.67
C PHE A 45 -5.52 14.56 -5.30
N ARG A 46 -4.44 15.32 -5.21
CA ARG A 46 -3.93 15.89 -3.94
C ARG A 46 -4.72 17.11 -3.45
N LYS A 47 -5.64 17.66 -4.20
CA LYS A 47 -6.33 18.93 -3.87
C LYS A 47 -6.81 19.00 -2.41
N GLY A 48 -6.31 19.98 -1.67
CA GLY A 48 -6.74 20.25 -0.28
C GLY A 48 -6.13 19.33 0.78
N ILE A 49 -5.28 18.35 0.42
CA ILE A 49 -4.62 17.47 1.38
C ILE A 49 -3.23 18.04 1.68
N ALA A 50 -2.95 18.25 2.95
CA ALA A 50 -1.61 18.62 3.40
C ALA A 50 -0.65 17.44 3.20
N ILE A 51 0.55 17.73 2.74
CA ILE A 51 1.60 16.73 2.54
C ILE A 51 2.66 16.93 3.61
N SER A 52 2.90 15.89 4.40
CA SER A 52 4.08 15.77 5.25
C SER A 52 5.15 14.93 4.53
N CYS A 53 6.39 15.06 4.95
CA CYS A 53 7.47 14.24 4.48
C CYS A 53 8.30 13.78 5.67
N ASP A 54 8.09 12.53 6.06
CA ASP A 54 8.91 11.84 7.06
C ASP A 54 9.83 10.87 6.31
N GLU A 55 11.05 11.32 6.06
CA GLU A 55 12.10 10.57 5.32
C GLU A 55 12.52 9.31 6.06
N ALA A 56 12.46 9.32 7.41
CA ALA A 56 12.88 8.17 8.21
C ALA A 56 12.05 6.90 7.93
N GLN A 57 10.82 7.05 7.43
CA GLN A 57 9.97 5.92 7.09
C GLN A 57 10.45 5.15 5.85
N VAL A 58 11.17 5.82 4.95
CA VAL A 58 11.55 5.25 3.63
C VAL A 58 13.05 5.08 3.43
N ILE A 59 13.90 5.68 4.27
CA ILE A 59 15.35 5.55 4.15
C ILE A 59 15.85 4.30 4.87
N ASN A 60 16.46 3.37 4.12
CA ASN A 60 17.08 2.20 4.70
C ASN A 60 18.10 1.57 3.76
N ASP A 61 19.39 1.96 3.88
CA ASP A 61 20.48 1.46 3.02
C ASP A 61 20.63 -0.07 3.07
N LYS A 62 20.36 -0.71 4.21
CA LYS A 62 20.49 -2.16 4.38
C LYS A 62 19.45 -2.96 3.57
N LYS A 63 18.37 -2.30 3.14
CA LYS A 63 17.30 -2.90 2.35
C LYS A 63 17.32 -2.46 0.88
N VAL A 64 18.36 -1.76 0.48
CA VAL A 64 18.64 -1.43 -0.93
C VAL A 64 19.86 -2.23 -1.35
N THR A 65 19.69 -3.10 -2.33
CA THR A 65 20.78 -3.91 -2.89
C THR A 65 21.35 -3.21 -4.13
N ASP A 66 20.80 -3.48 -5.30
CA ASP A 66 21.29 -2.93 -6.58
C ASP A 66 20.62 -1.60 -6.92
N HIS A 67 19.30 -1.51 -6.67
CA HIS A 67 18.50 -0.34 -6.98
C HIS A 67 17.53 -0.02 -5.85
N HIS A 68 17.34 1.27 -5.58
CA HIS A 68 16.32 1.74 -4.63
C HIS A 68 14.90 1.60 -5.21
N ALA A 69 13.89 1.87 -4.38
CA ALA A 69 12.48 1.83 -4.78
C ALA A 69 12.19 2.71 -6.00
N VAL A 70 11.17 2.33 -6.78
CA VAL A 70 10.70 3.12 -7.91
C VAL A 70 9.99 4.38 -7.40
N ILE A 71 10.50 5.54 -7.79
CA ILE A 71 9.92 6.84 -7.46
C ILE A 71 9.89 7.75 -8.69
N PRO A 72 9.04 8.79 -8.72
CA PRO A 72 9.11 9.82 -9.73
C PRO A 72 10.44 10.59 -9.65
N THR A 73 10.83 11.24 -10.72
CA THR A 73 12.04 12.06 -10.77
C THR A 73 11.71 13.55 -10.76
N ARG A 74 12.75 14.38 -10.56
CA ARG A 74 12.62 15.85 -10.64
C ARG A 74 12.26 16.36 -12.05
N ASN A 75 12.41 15.53 -13.08
CA ASN A 75 12.03 15.91 -14.45
C ASN A 75 10.53 16.13 -14.62
N LEU A 76 9.69 15.67 -13.67
CA LEU A 76 8.27 16.01 -13.62
C LEU A 76 8.00 17.52 -13.67
N GLN A 77 8.93 18.34 -13.16
CA GLN A 77 8.79 19.80 -13.17
C GLN A 77 8.59 20.38 -14.58
N ASN A 78 9.23 19.77 -15.56
CA ASN A 78 9.26 20.25 -16.95
C ASN A 78 8.49 19.34 -17.91
N ALA A 79 7.81 18.32 -17.39
CA ALA A 79 7.12 17.33 -18.21
C ALA A 79 5.70 17.77 -18.56
N ASP A 80 5.33 17.61 -19.82
CA ASP A 80 3.93 17.69 -20.23
C ASP A 80 3.25 16.36 -19.96
N LEU A 81 2.58 16.28 -18.81
CA LEU A 81 1.86 15.08 -18.39
C LEU A 81 0.58 14.86 -19.23
N SER A 82 0.06 15.90 -19.87
CA SER A 82 -1.15 15.79 -20.71
C SER A 82 -0.88 15.06 -22.02
N GLY A 83 0.37 15.13 -22.52
CA GLY A 83 0.84 14.43 -23.71
C GLY A 83 1.19 12.95 -23.49
N LEU A 84 1.19 12.47 -22.25
CA LEU A 84 1.49 11.06 -21.97
C LEU A 84 0.31 10.14 -22.36
N PRO A 85 0.60 8.95 -22.93
CA PRO A 85 -0.39 7.89 -23.08
C PRO A 85 -1.11 7.61 -21.76
N VAL A 86 -2.41 7.30 -21.84
CA VAL A 86 -3.26 7.10 -20.65
C VAL A 86 -2.66 6.10 -19.68
N GLY A 87 -2.16 4.94 -20.18
CA GLY A 87 -1.58 3.91 -19.33
C GLY A 87 -0.30 4.37 -18.61
N GLU A 88 0.56 5.13 -19.27
CA GLU A 88 1.76 5.69 -18.66
C GLU A 88 1.40 6.71 -17.57
N ARG A 89 0.45 7.59 -17.85
CA ARG A 89 -0.02 8.57 -16.88
C ARG A 89 -0.60 7.91 -15.64
N MET A 90 -1.44 6.87 -15.81
CA MET A 90 -2.01 6.13 -14.69
C MET A 90 -0.93 5.45 -13.83
N ILE A 91 0.10 4.88 -14.45
CA ILE A 91 1.23 4.27 -13.72
C ILE A 91 2.04 5.35 -13.00
N LEU A 92 2.31 6.48 -13.63
CA LEU A 92 3.01 7.59 -13.00
C LEU A 92 2.25 8.15 -11.78
N GLU A 93 0.92 8.32 -11.91
CA GLU A 93 0.05 8.74 -10.81
C GLU A 93 0.07 7.73 -9.65
N LEU A 94 0.09 6.42 -9.95
CA LEU A 94 0.17 5.37 -8.94
C LEU A 94 1.52 5.38 -8.23
N VAL A 95 2.64 5.52 -8.96
CA VAL A 95 3.99 5.62 -8.38
C VAL A 95 4.10 6.87 -7.50
N ALA A 96 3.57 8.00 -7.98
CA ALA A 96 3.49 9.25 -7.21
C ALA A 96 2.68 9.09 -5.93
N LEU A 97 1.49 8.48 -6.02
CA LEU A 97 0.66 8.18 -4.85
C LEU A 97 1.42 7.35 -3.82
N ARG A 98 2.10 6.28 -4.26
CA ARG A 98 2.85 5.40 -3.35
C ARG A 98 3.97 6.13 -2.63
N LEU A 99 4.72 7.00 -3.33
CA LEU A 99 5.73 7.85 -2.69
C LEU A 99 5.10 8.77 -1.64
N LEU A 100 4.03 9.50 -2.02
CA LEU A 100 3.36 10.43 -1.11
C LEU A 100 2.79 9.74 0.12
N CYS A 101 2.18 8.55 -0.04
CA CYS A 101 1.68 7.75 1.08
C CYS A 101 2.82 7.21 1.97
N ALA A 102 3.95 6.83 1.39
CA ALA A 102 5.07 6.23 2.12
C ALA A 102 5.77 7.23 3.05
N VAL A 103 5.76 8.53 2.72
CA VAL A 103 6.37 9.59 3.52
C VAL A 103 5.36 10.39 4.35
N ALA A 104 4.07 10.12 4.20
CA ALA A 104 3.00 10.82 4.90
C ALA A 104 2.90 10.38 6.37
N GLU A 105 2.15 11.15 7.16
CA GLU A 105 1.84 10.77 8.53
C GLU A 105 1.19 9.38 8.61
N PRO A 106 1.51 8.59 9.64
CA PRO A 106 0.89 7.29 9.85
C PRO A 106 -0.64 7.41 10.03
N HIS A 107 -1.36 6.41 9.51
CA HIS A 107 -2.74 6.20 9.87
C HIS A 107 -2.82 5.64 11.29
N THR A 108 -3.49 6.36 12.20
CA THR A 108 -3.65 5.93 13.59
C THR A 108 -5.11 5.69 13.92
N TYR A 109 -5.36 4.62 14.68
CA TYR A 109 -6.70 4.24 15.11
C TYR A 109 -6.64 3.50 16.45
N SER A 110 -7.73 3.56 17.19
CA SER A 110 -7.97 2.72 18.37
C SER A 110 -8.77 1.49 17.95
N GLU A 111 -8.32 0.30 18.31
CA GLU A 111 -9.06 -0.95 18.15
C GLU A 111 -9.64 -1.36 19.50
N THR A 112 -10.95 -1.58 19.53
CA THR A 112 -11.65 -2.12 20.70
C THR A 112 -12.05 -3.54 20.40
N ALA A 113 -11.53 -4.49 21.18
CA ALA A 113 -11.95 -5.89 21.15
C ALA A 113 -12.89 -6.14 22.33
N VAL A 114 -14.06 -6.71 22.06
CA VAL A 114 -15.07 -7.03 23.06
C VAL A 114 -15.33 -8.52 23.05
N THR A 115 -15.26 -9.14 24.23
CA THR A 115 -15.69 -10.53 24.46
C THR A 115 -16.90 -10.52 25.37
N VAL A 116 -17.98 -11.16 24.96
CA VAL A 116 -19.21 -11.29 25.73
C VAL A 116 -19.44 -12.75 26.00
N GLU A 117 -19.71 -13.12 27.27
CA GLU A 117 -20.11 -14.46 27.66
C GLU A 117 -21.64 -14.55 27.69
N CYS A 118 -22.17 -15.59 27.06
CA CYS A 118 -23.59 -15.90 27.12
C CYS A 118 -23.81 -17.41 27.23
N ALA A 119 -24.39 -17.87 28.32
CA ALA A 119 -24.69 -19.29 28.58
C ALA A 119 -23.46 -20.21 28.43
N GLY A 120 -22.27 -19.75 28.85
CA GLY A 120 -21.03 -20.50 28.77
C GLY A 120 -20.35 -20.48 27.39
N ALA A 121 -20.88 -19.72 26.44
CA ALA A 121 -20.26 -19.49 25.14
C ALA A 121 -19.72 -18.06 25.02
N GLU A 122 -18.52 -17.92 24.43
CA GLU A 122 -17.91 -16.63 24.19
C GLU A 122 -18.22 -16.11 22.79
N PHE A 123 -18.59 -14.84 22.71
CA PHE A 123 -18.85 -14.11 21.48
C PHE A 123 -17.89 -12.92 21.40
N THR A 124 -17.11 -12.84 20.34
CA THR A 124 -16.13 -11.77 20.16
C THR A 124 -16.52 -10.83 19.03
N THR A 125 -16.26 -9.56 19.22
CA THR A 125 -16.36 -8.55 18.15
C THR A 125 -15.23 -7.54 18.29
N LYS A 126 -14.86 -6.90 17.15
CA LYS A 126 -13.88 -5.82 17.13
C LYS A 126 -14.50 -4.62 16.48
N GLY A 127 -14.14 -3.46 16.97
CA GLY A 127 -14.46 -2.17 16.39
C GLY A 127 -13.20 -1.32 16.22
N LYS A 128 -13.28 -0.33 15.34
CA LYS A 128 -12.16 0.54 15.01
C LYS A 128 -12.63 1.98 14.97
N THR A 129 -11.90 2.86 15.66
CA THR A 129 -12.14 4.30 15.63
C THR A 129 -10.89 4.98 15.09
N VAL A 130 -11.02 5.63 13.93
CA VAL A 130 -9.90 6.35 13.31
C VAL A 130 -9.64 7.64 14.08
N GLU A 131 -8.41 7.82 14.57
CA GLU A 131 -7.95 9.03 15.26
C GLU A 131 -7.33 10.01 14.27
N ARG A 132 -6.47 9.51 13.38
CA ARG A 132 -5.85 10.30 12.31
C ARG A 132 -5.87 9.50 11.00
N PRO A 133 -6.43 10.05 9.92
CA PRO A 133 -6.47 9.36 8.64
C PRO A 133 -5.07 9.14 8.03
N GLY A 134 -4.11 10.05 8.29
CA GLY A 134 -2.75 9.95 7.79
C GLY A 134 -2.71 9.70 6.28
N TRP A 135 -1.81 8.81 5.83
CA TRP A 135 -1.65 8.47 4.41
C TRP A 135 -2.94 7.96 3.73
N ARG A 136 -3.90 7.42 4.49
CA ARG A 136 -5.18 6.94 3.92
C ARG A 136 -6.00 8.05 3.29
N ALA A 137 -5.85 9.30 3.73
CA ALA A 137 -6.52 10.43 3.11
C ALA A 137 -6.10 10.60 1.63
N LEU A 138 -4.82 10.40 1.33
CA LEU A 138 -4.30 10.45 -0.04
C LEU A 138 -4.80 9.29 -0.90
N ASP A 139 -4.76 8.06 -0.36
CA ASP A 139 -5.26 6.86 -1.05
C ASP A 139 -6.77 6.98 -1.35
N ALA A 140 -7.57 7.44 -0.40
CA ALA A 140 -8.99 7.67 -0.57
C ALA A 140 -9.29 8.75 -1.63
N ALA A 141 -8.54 9.84 -1.64
CA ALA A 141 -8.69 10.90 -2.65
C ALA A 141 -8.34 10.41 -4.06
N TYR A 142 -7.27 9.61 -4.18
CA TYR A 142 -6.91 8.98 -5.45
C TYR A 142 -8.00 8.02 -5.94
N ARG A 143 -8.46 7.11 -5.09
CA ARG A 143 -9.54 6.17 -5.43
C ARG A 143 -10.82 6.90 -5.86
N SER A 144 -11.19 7.96 -5.15
CA SER A 144 -12.36 8.79 -5.50
C SER A 144 -12.23 9.49 -6.84
N ALA A 145 -11.00 9.75 -7.31
CA ALA A 145 -10.74 10.32 -8.62
C ALA A 145 -10.82 9.30 -9.77
N LEU A 146 -10.76 8.01 -9.47
CA LEU A 146 -10.89 6.94 -10.46
C LEU A 146 -12.37 6.74 -10.82
N LYS A 147 -12.70 6.80 -12.11
CA LYS A 147 -14.09 6.72 -12.62
C LYS A 147 -14.84 5.43 -12.28
N ASN A 148 -14.13 4.35 -11.96
CA ASN A 148 -14.67 3.01 -11.70
C ASN A 148 -14.17 2.42 -10.38
N ALA A 149 -13.85 3.26 -9.39
CA ALA A 149 -13.43 2.76 -8.09
C ALA A 149 -14.60 2.05 -7.42
N GLU A 150 -14.45 0.76 -7.15
CA GLU A 150 -15.38 0.06 -6.26
C GLU A 150 -15.21 0.63 -4.85
N PRO A 151 -16.31 0.80 -4.09
CA PRO A 151 -16.21 1.19 -2.69
C PRO A 151 -15.37 0.14 -1.93
N ASP A 152 -14.50 0.62 -1.08
CA ASP A 152 -13.61 -0.21 -0.27
C ASP A 152 -14.44 -0.94 0.82
N LYS A 153 -15.08 -2.03 0.42
CA LYS A 153 -15.91 -2.87 1.30
C LYS A 153 -15.13 -3.54 2.43
N GLU A 154 -13.81 -3.63 2.31
CA GLU A 154 -12.95 -4.24 3.32
C GLU A 154 -12.64 -3.28 4.49
N ASN A 155 -12.97 -2.01 4.36
CA ASN A 155 -12.64 -0.95 5.32
C ASN A 155 -13.86 -0.21 5.88
N GLU A 156 -15.04 -0.82 5.96
CA GLU A 156 -16.11 -0.28 6.80
C GLU A 156 -15.69 -0.45 8.27
N ASP A 157 -15.10 0.60 8.83
CA ASP A 157 -14.71 0.63 10.23
C ASP A 157 -15.97 0.47 11.09
N LYS A 158 -16.10 -0.69 11.72
CA LYS A 158 -17.21 -0.97 12.65
C LYS A 158 -16.96 -0.18 13.92
N ILE A 159 -17.74 0.86 14.13
CA ILE A 159 -17.71 1.63 15.37
C ILE A 159 -18.57 0.89 16.40
N LEU A 160 -17.97 0.52 17.53
CA LEU A 160 -18.68 -0.05 18.65
C LEU A 160 -19.23 1.07 19.55
N PRO A 161 -20.37 0.87 20.22
CA PRO A 161 -20.82 1.78 21.26
C PRO A 161 -19.83 1.79 22.43
N GLU A 162 -19.95 2.77 23.30
CA GLU A 162 -19.19 2.81 24.54
C GLU A 162 -19.64 1.67 25.46
N LEU A 163 -18.69 0.83 25.86
CA LEU A 163 -18.90 -0.35 26.68
C LEU A 163 -17.96 -0.33 27.87
N SER A 164 -18.43 -0.90 29.00
CA SER A 164 -17.63 -1.05 30.20
C SER A 164 -17.47 -2.53 30.55
N GLU A 165 -16.33 -2.88 31.14
CA GLU A 165 -16.09 -4.22 31.64
C GLU A 165 -17.15 -4.63 32.68
N GLY A 166 -17.68 -5.86 32.59
CA GLY A 166 -18.75 -6.36 33.46
C GLY A 166 -20.15 -5.85 33.12
N GLN A 167 -20.31 -5.06 32.06
CA GLN A 167 -21.62 -4.58 31.61
C GLN A 167 -22.49 -5.73 31.14
N THR A 168 -23.74 -5.81 31.63
CA THR A 168 -24.74 -6.77 31.14
C THR A 168 -25.47 -6.18 29.93
N LEU A 169 -25.50 -6.92 28.83
CA LEU A 169 -26.17 -6.52 27.60
C LEU A 169 -27.42 -7.39 27.38
N PRO A 170 -28.59 -6.81 27.05
CA PRO A 170 -29.76 -7.59 26.69
C PRO A 170 -29.59 -8.23 25.31
N ILE A 171 -29.99 -9.52 25.20
CA ILE A 171 -30.07 -10.19 23.91
C ILE A 171 -31.30 -9.73 23.18
N SER A 172 -31.16 -9.01 22.08
CA SER A 172 -32.28 -8.55 21.27
C SER A 172 -32.75 -9.59 20.25
N ASN A 173 -31.85 -10.40 19.75
CA ASN A 173 -32.12 -11.44 18.77
C ASN A 173 -31.05 -12.53 18.81
N ALA A 174 -31.43 -13.77 18.58
CA ALA A 174 -30.53 -14.89 18.36
C ALA A 174 -30.97 -15.64 17.09
N ALA A 175 -30.06 -15.80 16.15
CA ALA A 175 -30.33 -16.51 14.92
C ALA A 175 -29.14 -17.40 14.52
N VAL A 176 -29.44 -18.59 14.06
CA VAL A 176 -28.44 -19.47 13.44
C VAL A 176 -28.29 -19.10 11.97
N LYS A 177 -27.09 -18.77 11.55
CA LYS A 177 -26.75 -18.54 10.13
C LYS A 177 -26.00 -19.74 9.60
N GLU A 178 -26.56 -20.40 8.59
CA GLU A 178 -25.82 -21.39 7.83
C GLU A 178 -24.86 -20.70 6.87
N GLY A 179 -23.63 -21.18 6.82
CA GLY A 179 -22.58 -20.70 5.90
C GLY A 179 -21.79 -21.88 5.34
N LYS A 180 -21.18 -21.66 4.20
CA LYS A 180 -20.22 -22.59 3.59
C LYS A 180 -18.85 -21.95 3.61
N THR A 181 -17.84 -22.71 3.98
CA THR A 181 -16.45 -22.29 3.81
C THR A 181 -16.14 -22.22 2.30
N SER A 182 -15.35 -21.22 1.93
CA SER A 182 -14.83 -21.12 0.57
C SER A 182 -13.34 -21.54 0.55
N PRO A 183 -12.88 -22.15 -0.52
CA PRO A 183 -11.46 -22.43 -0.67
C PRO A 183 -10.65 -21.10 -0.71
N PRO A 184 -9.34 -21.14 -0.46
CA PRO A 184 -8.48 -20.00 -0.70
C PRO A 184 -8.66 -19.46 -2.12
N LYS A 185 -8.58 -18.15 -2.29
CA LYS A 185 -8.64 -17.53 -3.62
C LYS A 185 -7.45 -17.98 -4.46
N HIS A 186 -7.66 -18.16 -5.77
CA HIS A 186 -6.56 -18.34 -6.71
C HIS A 186 -5.58 -17.18 -6.65
N PHE A 187 -4.32 -17.46 -6.94
CA PHE A 187 -3.34 -16.39 -7.08
C PHE A 187 -3.75 -15.42 -8.19
N THR A 188 -3.58 -14.15 -7.92
CA THR A 188 -3.51 -13.09 -8.92
C THR A 188 -2.05 -12.92 -9.33
N GLU A 189 -1.77 -12.23 -10.43
CA GLU A 189 -0.37 -11.92 -10.81
C GLU A 189 0.39 -11.23 -9.67
N ASP A 190 -0.22 -10.29 -8.97
CA ASP A 190 0.37 -9.60 -7.82
C ASP A 190 0.69 -10.54 -6.66
N THR A 191 -0.27 -11.36 -6.25
CA THR A 191 -0.08 -12.30 -5.14
C THR A 191 0.90 -13.41 -5.49
N LEU A 192 0.97 -13.81 -6.77
CA LEU A 192 1.94 -14.80 -7.26
C LEU A 192 3.35 -14.22 -7.28
N LEU A 193 3.53 -12.98 -7.75
CA LEU A 193 4.82 -12.28 -7.67
C LEU A 193 5.31 -12.18 -6.22
N SER A 194 4.44 -11.80 -5.30
CA SER A 194 4.76 -11.72 -3.87
C SER A 194 5.14 -13.09 -3.28
N ALA A 195 4.44 -14.16 -3.68
CA ALA A 195 4.77 -15.51 -3.28
C ALA A 195 6.13 -15.97 -3.84
N MET A 196 6.46 -15.60 -5.07
CA MET A 196 7.78 -15.88 -5.67
C MET A 196 8.90 -15.15 -4.91
N GLU A 197 8.68 -13.92 -4.47
CA GLU A 197 9.67 -13.16 -3.68
C GLU A 197 9.95 -13.78 -2.31
N THR A 198 8.96 -14.40 -1.72
CA THR A 198 9.06 -14.96 -0.37
C THR A 198 9.30 -16.48 -0.33
N ALA A 199 9.24 -17.13 -1.50
CA ALA A 199 9.39 -18.59 -1.61
C ALA A 199 10.69 -19.09 -0.94
N GLY A 200 10.56 -20.12 -0.12
CA GLY A 200 11.69 -20.78 0.57
C GLY A 200 12.27 -20.00 1.76
N LYS A 201 11.74 -18.84 2.11
CA LYS A 201 12.27 -18.04 3.25
C LYS A 201 12.11 -18.73 4.60
N GLU A 202 11.09 -19.55 4.74
CA GLU A 202 10.81 -20.27 5.99
C GLU A 202 11.71 -21.51 6.18
N ASP A 203 12.19 -22.08 5.07
CA ASP A 203 12.98 -23.32 5.06
C ASP A 203 14.50 -23.06 5.00
N MET A 204 14.94 -21.81 4.88
CA MET A 204 16.34 -21.45 4.74
C MET A 204 16.95 -21.02 6.09
N PRO A 205 18.24 -21.36 6.36
CA PRO A 205 18.99 -20.83 7.49
C PRO A 205 18.98 -19.29 7.52
N GLU A 206 19.11 -18.69 8.70
CA GLU A 206 19.06 -17.21 8.86
C GLU A 206 20.20 -16.48 8.12
N ASP A 207 21.31 -17.15 7.89
CA ASP A 207 22.49 -16.64 7.18
C ASP A 207 22.44 -16.87 5.66
N ALA A 208 21.44 -17.59 5.14
CA ALA A 208 21.30 -17.80 3.71
C ALA A 208 20.70 -16.58 3.00
N GLU A 209 21.21 -16.29 1.82
CA GLU A 209 20.69 -15.24 0.96
C GLU A 209 19.29 -15.61 0.43
N ARG A 210 18.26 -14.99 1.00
CA ARG A 210 16.85 -15.33 0.77
C ARG A 210 16.31 -14.60 -0.47
N LYS A 211 16.63 -15.07 -1.66
CA LYS A 211 16.26 -14.42 -2.93
C LYS A 211 14.88 -14.83 -3.49
N GLY A 212 14.23 -15.84 -2.92
CA GLY A 212 12.99 -16.40 -3.48
C GLY A 212 13.20 -17.06 -4.86
N LEU A 213 12.14 -17.16 -5.65
CA LEU A 213 12.18 -17.70 -7.02
C LEU A 213 12.36 -16.59 -8.04
N GLY A 214 13.33 -16.74 -8.93
CA GLY A 214 13.64 -15.75 -9.96
C GLY A 214 14.21 -14.45 -9.41
N THR A 215 14.46 -13.50 -10.29
CA THR A 215 14.95 -12.15 -9.96
C THR A 215 13.86 -11.11 -10.26
N PRO A 216 13.94 -9.88 -9.72
CA PRO A 216 13.03 -8.80 -10.08
C PRO A 216 12.89 -8.56 -11.58
N ALA A 217 13.99 -8.79 -12.33
CA ALA A 217 14.01 -8.62 -13.77
C ALA A 217 13.29 -9.75 -14.54
N THR A 218 13.16 -10.95 -13.96
CA THR A 218 12.67 -12.14 -14.67
C THR A 218 11.29 -12.59 -14.25
N ARG A 219 10.84 -12.27 -13.02
CA ARG A 219 9.57 -12.79 -12.46
C ARG A 219 8.37 -12.44 -13.33
N ALA A 220 8.23 -11.19 -13.75
CA ALA A 220 7.10 -10.78 -14.60
C ALA A 220 7.08 -11.54 -15.93
N GLY A 221 8.21 -11.66 -16.63
CA GLY A 221 8.32 -12.38 -17.87
C GLY A 221 8.15 -13.91 -17.74
N ILE A 222 8.28 -14.49 -16.53
CA ILE A 222 7.96 -15.90 -16.26
C ILE A 222 6.44 -16.10 -16.20
N LEU A 223 5.70 -15.13 -15.64
CA LEU A 223 4.24 -15.20 -15.53
C LEU A 223 3.53 -14.99 -16.88
N GLU A 224 4.16 -14.27 -17.81
CA GLU A 224 3.60 -14.01 -19.15
C GLU A 224 3.74 -15.18 -20.12
N LYS A 225 4.50 -16.23 -19.78
CA LYS A 225 4.73 -17.44 -20.60
C LYS A 225 3.80 -18.57 -20.21
#